data_42a5e1e99d7a0430c78a613a12bbc593
#
_entry.id   42a5e1e99d7a0430c78a613a12bbc593
#
_cell.length_a   1.000
_cell.length_b   1.000
_cell.length_c   1.000
_cell.angle_alpha   90.00
_cell.angle_beta   90.00
_cell.angle_gamma   90.00
#
_symmetry.space_group_name_H-M   'P 1'
#
loop_
_entity.id
_entity.type
_entity.pdbx_description
1 polymer ?
#
loop_
_entity_poly.entity_id
_entity_poly.type
_entity_poly.pdbx_seq_one_letter_code
_entity_poly.pdbx_strand_id
1 'polypeptide(L)'
;MSRLINMLITQGYLKSDALIEAFSHIRREDFVPEELAAEAETNIPLPIGYGQTISQPLTVAVMLELLDVKAGQKVLDVGSGSGWSSALLGYAVGEEGLVVAIERIPELYDFGKKNIDKFGFVSLKRVKCVLGNGADGYPEEAPYDRILVSASSEEIPEAYKKQLAVGGKMVIPIYNSLAYIEKRGEDDFYIERFPGFVFVPLIENSSSI
;
A
#
# COMPACT_ATOMS: atom_id res chain seq x y z
N MET A 1 19.02 -10.90 -7.43
CA MET A 1 18.43 -9.59 -7.12
C MET A 1 18.31 -8.82 -8.42
N SER A 2 17.15 -8.22 -8.68
CA SER A 2 16.92 -7.52 -9.96
C SER A 2 17.71 -6.21 -10.03
N ARG A 3 17.86 -5.65 -11.27
CA ARG A 3 18.50 -4.35 -11.47
C ARG A 3 17.76 -3.22 -10.74
N LEU A 4 16.43 -3.28 -10.72
CA LEU A 4 15.59 -2.31 -10.03
C LEU A 4 15.84 -2.32 -8.51
N ILE A 5 15.84 -3.51 -7.89
CA ILE A 5 16.06 -3.65 -6.44
C ILE A 5 17.46 -3.14 -6.07
N ASN A 6 18.48 -3.52 -6.84
CA ASN A 6 19.85 -3.03 -6.62
C ASN A 6 19.93 -1.48 -6.70
N MET A 7 19.23 -0.87 -7.64
CA MET A 7 19.17 0.59 -7.77
C MET A 7 18.51 1.22 -6.53
N LEU A 8 17.36 0.69 -6.07
CA LEU A 8 16.64 1.19 -4.89
C LEU A 8 17.49 1.10 -3.62
N ILE A 9 18.23 0.01 -3.44
CA ILE A 9 19.17 -0.17 -2.31
C ILE A 9 20.33 0.82 -2.40
N THR A 10 21.00 0.90 -3.56
CA THR A 10 22.19 1.73 -3.74
C THR A 10 21.87 3.22 -3.57
N GLN A 11 20.67 3.65 -3.98
CA GLN A 11 20.20 5.02 -3.81
C GLN A 11 19.59 5.29 -2.41
N GLY A 12 19.51 4.28 -1.54
CA GLY A 12 19.02 4.43 -0.17
C GLY A 12 17.50 4.58 -0.03
N TYR A 13 16.74 4.15 -1.04
CA TYR A 13 15.27 4.13 -0.99
C TYR A 13 14.71 2.83 -0.41
N LEU A 14 15.47 1.75 -0.47
CA LEU A 14 15.14 0.45 0.12
C LEU A 14 16.28 0.06 1.05
N LYS A 15 16.01 -0.10 2.35
CA LYS A 15 17.01 -0.20 3.42
C LYS A 15 16.81 -1.38 4.35
N SER A 16 15.55 -1.66 4.74
CA SER A 16 15.23 -2.70 5.70
C SER A 16 15.31 -4.09 5.07
N ASP A 17 15.99 -5.03 5.73
CA ASP A 17 16.17 -6.39 5.23
C ASP A 17 14.84 -7.07 4.88
N ALA A 18 13.81 -6.89 5.72
CA ALA A 18 12.48 -7.46 5.48
C ALA A 18 11.84 -6.95 4.18
N LEU A 19 11.98 -5.65 3.86
CA LEU A 19 11.47 -5.11 2.60
C LEU A 19 12.34 -5.50 1.40
N ILE A 20 13.67 -5.57 1.56
CA ILE A 20 14.58 -6.09 0.51
C ILE A 20 14.18 -7.52 0.14
N GLU A 21 13.91 -8.36 1.13
CA GLU A 21 13.42 -9.72 0.91
C GLU A 21 12.04 -9.72 0.24
N ALA A 22 11.08 -8.90 0.74
CA ALA A 22 9.76 -8.79 0.16
C ALA A 22 9.83 -8.41 -1.33
N PHE A 23 10.56 -7.35 -1.69
CA PHE A 23 10.74 -6.92 -3.09
C PHE A 23 11.43 -7.98 -3.96
N SER A 24 12.29 -8.81 -3.36
CA SER A 24 12.99 -9.89 -4.08
C SER A 24 12.08 -11.09 -4.39
N HIS A 25 11.10 -11.37 -3.54
CA HIS A 25 10.16 -12.48 -3.69
C HIS A 25 8.87 -12.08 -4.43
N ILE A 26 8.39 -10.86 -4.21
CA ILE A 26 7.14 -10.35 -4.77
C ILE A 26 7.48 -9.50 -6.01
N ARG A 27 7.61 -10.15 -7.15
CA ARG A 27 8.06 -9.50 -8.39
C ARG A 27 6.95 -8.63 -8.97
N ARG A 28 7.27 -7.38 -9.31
CA ARG A 28 6.30 -6.41 -9.84
C ARG A 28 5.64 -6.88 -11.15
N GLU A 29 6.31 -7.70 -11.95
CA GLU A 29 5.79 -8.25 -13.18
C GLU A 29 4.52 -9.11 -12.98
N ASP A 30 4.34 -9.71 -11.80
CA ASP A 30 3.14 -10.47 -11.45
C ASP A 30 1.90 -9.60 -11.23
N PHE A 31 2.08 -8.26 -11.17
CA PHE A 31 1.05 -7.28 -10.80
C PHE A 31 0.77 -6.26 -11.90
N VAL A 32 1.28 -6.46 -13.09
CA VAL A 32 1.00 -5.64 -14.28
C VAL A 32 0.26 -6.48 -15.32
N PRO A 33 -0.47 -5.83 -16.26
CA PRO A 33 -0.97 -6.52 -17.45
C PRO A 33 0.16 -7.24 -18.22
N GLU A 34 -0.13 -8.38 -18.84
CA GLU A 34 0.88 -9.23 -19.49
C GLU A 34 1.69 -8.47 -20.56
N GLU A 35 1.05 -7.56 -21.29
CA GLU A 35 1.69 -6.70 -22.31
C GLU A 35 2.72 -5.71 -21.74
N LEU A 36 2.66 -5.45 -20.44
CA LEU A 36 3.58 -4.54 -19.73
C LEU A 36 4.62 -5.27 -18.86
N ALA A 37 4.63 -6.61 -18.89
CA ALA A 37 5.55 -7.40 -18.06
C ALA A 37 7.03 -7.04 -18.31
N ALA A 38 7.40 -6.78 -19.59
CA ALA A 38 8.76 -6.36 -19.95
C ALA A 38 9.17 -4.99 -19.36
N GLU A 39 8.19 -4.13 -19.02
CA GLU A 39 8.41 -2.80 -18.43
C GLU A 39 8.36 -2.81 -16.90
N ALA A 40 8.00 -3.94 -16.27
CA ALA A 40 7.79 -4.03 -14.84
C ALA A 40 9.03 -3.64 -14.00
N GLU A 41 10.23 -3.83 -14.53
CA GLU A 41 11.51 -3.43 -13.90
C GLU A 41 11.85 -1.94 -14.09
N THR A 42 11.04 -1.17 -14.83
CA THR A 42 11.26 0.27 -14.99
C THR A 42 10.79 1.05 -13.75
N ASN A 43 11.53 2.11 -13.39
CA ASN A 43 11.17 2.93 -12.23
C ASN A 43 10.17 4.05 -12.60
N ILE A 44 9.04 3.68 -13.20
CA ILE A 44 7.93 4.56 -13.57
C ILE A 44 6.59 3.93 -13.15
N PRO A 45 5.51 4.69 -12.97
CA PRO A 45 4.16 4.12 -12.85
C PRO A 45 3.75 3.46 -14.18
N LEU A 46 2.99 2.36 -14.12
CA LEU A 46 2.46 1.67 -15.31
C LEU A 46 0.94 1.59 -15.23
N PRO A 47 0.21 1.69 -16.36
CA PRO A 47 -1.25 1.58 -16.36
C PRO A 47 -1.68 0.14 -16.00
N ILE A 48 -2.76 0.05 -15.20
CA ILE A 48 -3.42 -1.21 -14.84
C ILE A 48 -4.89 -1.24 -15.26
N GLY A 49 -5.31 -0.31 -16.12
CA GLY A 49 -6.69 -0.16 -16.54
C GLY A 49 -7.48 0.82 -15.66
N TYR A 50 -8.69 1.14 -16.10
CA TYR A 50 -9.67 1.98 -15.36
C TYR A 50 -9.14 3.36 -14.92
N GLY A 51 -8.18 3.93 -15.67
CA GLY A 51 -7.51 5.18 -15.32
C GLY A 51 -6.57 5.08 -14.11
N GLN A 52 -6.26 3.87 -13.64
CA GLN A 52 -5.38 3.63 -12.51
C GLN A 52 -4.00 3.13 -12.96
N THR A 53 -3.03 3.25 -12.05
CA THR A 53 -1.66 2.78 -12.28
C THR A 53 -1.14 1.96 -11.10
N ILE A 54 -0.28 0.99 -11.38
CA ILE A 54 0.64 0.49 -10.35
C ILE A 54 1.71 1.55 -10.13
N SER A 55 1.92 1.93 -8.89
CA SER A 55 2.84 3.03 -8.52
C SER A 55 4.28 2.74 -8.93
N GLN A 56 5.04 3.83 -9.11
CA GLN A 56 6.49 3.78 -9.35
C GLN A 56 7.20 3.02 -8.23
N PRO A 57 8.10 2.08 -8.53
CA PRO A 57 8.80 1.28 -7.53
C PRO A 57 9.50 2.08 -6.42
N LEU A 58 10.15 3.18 -6.78
CA LEU A 58 10.76 4.10 -5.80
C LEU A 58 9.72 4.64 -4.81
N THR A 59 8.56 5.05 -5.32
CA THR A 59 7.46 5.58 -4.48
C THR A 59 6.99 4.52 -3.49
N VAL A 60 6.77 3.28 -3.95
CA VAL A 60 6.34 2.18 -3.08
C VAL A 60 7.41 1.87 -2.03
N ALA A 61 8.69 1.82 -2.41
CA ALA A 61 9.79 1.58 -1.48
C ALA A 61 9.83 2.66 -0.37
N VAL A 62 9.76 3.94 -0.76
CA VAL A 62 9.73 5.05 0.21
C VAL A 62 8.53 4.95 1.15
N MET A 63 7.34 4.67 0.62
CA MET A 63 6.12 4.56 1.44
C MET A 63 6.22 3.42 2.44
N LEU A 64 6.71 2.25 2.02
CA LEU A 64 6.84 1.07 2.90
C LEU A 64 7.95 1.24 3.94
N GLU A 65 9.06 1.89 3.60
CA GLU A 65 10.12 2.22 4.58
C GLU A 65 9.63 3.21 5.63
N LEU A 66 8.87 4.25 5.23
CA LEU A 66 8.25 5.19 6.17
C LEU A 66 7.22 4.50 7.06
N LEU A 67 6.46 3.57 6.50
CA LEU A 67 5.44 2.82 7.23
C LEU A 67 6.05 1.89 8.30
N ASP A 68 7.27 1.39 8.07
CA ASP A 68 8.05 0.58 9.02
C ASP A 68 7.27 -0.62 9.56
N VAL A 69 6.76 -1.45 8.65
CA VAL A 69 5.94 -2.63 8.99
C VAL A 69 6.80 -3.69 9.66
N LYS A 70 6.25 -4.34 10.69
CA LYS A 70 6.88 -5.45 11.43
C LYS A 70 6.05 -6.72 11.33
N ALA A 71 6.69 -7.86 11.53
CA ALA A 71 6.00 -9.15 11.60
C ALA A 71 4.92 -9.14 12.70
N GLY A 72 3.80 -9.80 12.42
CA GLY A 72 2.64 -9.91 13.31
C GLY A 72 1.71 -8.71 13.32
N GLN A 73 2.03 -7.63 12.62
CA GLN A 73 1.22 -6.41 12.60
C GLN A 73 -0.04 -6.53 11.72
N LYS A 74 -1.05 -5.75 12.08
CA LYS A 74 -2.27 -5.55 11.31
C LYS A 74 -2.17 -4.27 10.49
N VAL A 75 -2.34 -4.38 9.18
CA VAL A 75 -2.16 -3.30 8.22
C VAL A 75 -3.45 -3.07 7.43
N LEU A 76 -3.84 -1.81 7.24
CA LEU A 76 -4.84 -1.39 6.27
C LEU A 76 -4.12 -0.84 5.03
N ASP A 77 -4.42 -1.39 3.84
CA ASP A 77 -3.94 -0.92 2.54
C ASP A 77 -5.11 -0.41 1.70
N VAL A 78 -5.22 0.91 1.55
CA VAL A 78 -6.31 1.61 0.85
C VAL A 78 -5.91 1.95 -0.58
N GLY A 79 -6.71 1.49 -1.54
CA GLY A 79 -6.45 1.61 -2.96
C GLY A 79 -5.43 0.57 -3.41
N SER A 80 -5.71 -0.71 -3.13
CA SER A 80 -4.78 -1.81 -3.39
C SER A 80 -4.49 -2.06 -4.89
N GLY A 81 -5.38 -1.60 -5.79
CA GLY A 81 -5.19 -1.68 -7.23
C GLY A 81 -4.85 -3.07 -7.72
N SER A 82 -3.66 -3.23 -8.32
CA SER A 82 -3.16 -4.53 -8.79
C SER A 82 -2.74 -5.48 -7.66
N GLY A 83 -2.70 -5.02 -6.40
CA GLY A 83 -2.35 -5.80 -5.22
C GLY A 83 -0.86 -5.88 -4.88
N TRP A 84 0.01 -5.12 -5.56
CA TRP A 84 1.47 -5.22 -5.33
C TRP A 84 1.88 -4.75 -3.94
N SER A 85 1.42 -3.58 -3.49
CA SER A 85 1.65 -3.10 -2.12
C SER A 85 1.12 -4.10 -1.09
N SER A 86 -0.11 -4.61 -1.29
CA SER A 86 -0.73 -5.59 -0.41
C SER A 86 0.07 -6.90 -0.30
N ALA A 87 0.65 -7.38 -1.40
CA ALA A 87 1.48 -8.57 -1.40
C ALA A 87 2.83 -8.34 -0.71
N LEU A 88 3.48 -7.17 -0.95
CA LEU A 88 4.70 -6.77 -0.24
C LEU A 88 4.45 -6.67 1.28
N LEU A 89 3.34 -6.03 1.68
CA LEU A 89 2.90 -5.97 3.07
C LEU A 89 2.60 -7.37 3.63
N GLY A 90 1.88 -8.22 2.87
CA GLY A 90 1.59 -9.59 3.26
C GLY A 90 2.83 -10.44 3.49
N TYR A 91 3.90 -10.20 2.72
CA TYR A 91 5.20 -10.81 2.98
C TYR A 91 5.83 -10.29 4.28
N ALA A 92 5.85 -8.96 4.46
CA ALA A 92 6.51 -8.29 5.58
C ALA A 92 5.84 -8.56 6.94
N VAL A 93 4.50 -8.67 6.99
CA VAL A 93 3.78 -8.98 8.25
C VAL A 93 3.94 -10.44 8.68
N GLY A 94 4.35 -11.34 7.78
CA GLY A 94 4.55 -12.75 8.10
C GLY A 94 3.25 -13.52 8.38
N GLU A 95 3.38 -14.72 8.96
CA GLU A 95 2.24 -15.64 9.14
C GLU A 95 1.24 -15.18 10.19
N GLU A 96 1.68 -14.48 11.22
CA GLU A 96 0.86 -14.00 12.34
C GLU A 96 0.23 -12.61 12.05
N GLY A 97 0.59 -11.96 10.94
CA GLY A 97 0.09 -10.65 10.57
C GLY A 97 -1.15 -10.70 9.67
N LEU A 98 -1.81 -9.56 9.54
CA LEU A 98 -2.98 -9.39 8.67
C LEU A 98 -2.86 -8.11 7.86
N VAL A 99 -3.10 -8.20 6.55
CA VAL A 99 -3.30 -7.04 5.68
C VAL A 99 -4.76 -7.01 5.24
N VAL A 100 -5.44 -5.89 5.46
CA VAL A 100 -6.77 -5.61 4.88
C VAL A 100 -6.55 -4.72 3.68
N ALA A 101 -6.79 -5.25 2.49
CA ALA A 101 -6.58 -4.60 1.20
C ALA A 101 -7.93 -4.17 0.61
N ILE A 102 -8.17 -2.84 0.49
CA ILE A 102 -9.43 -2.30 -0.03
C ILE A 102 -9.22 -1.77 -1.43
N GLU A 103 -10.09 -2.17 -2.36
CA GLU A 103 -10.18 -1.65 -3.72
C GLU A 103 -11.65 -1.37 -4.06
N ARG A 104 -11.92 -0.20 -4.67
CA ARG A 104 -13.28 0.23 -5.03
C ARG A 104 -13.73 -0.21 -6.41
N ILE A 105 -12.79 -0.46 -7.31
CA ILE A 105 -13.07 -0.84 -8.71
C ILE A 105 -13.15 -2.37 -8.77
N PRO A 106 -14.33 -2.96 -9.09
CA PRO A 106 -14.52 -4.41 -9.03
C PRO A 106 -13.49 -5.20 -9.84
N GLU A 107 -13.17 -4.74 -11.05
CA GLU A 107 -12.24 -5.41 -11.95
C GLU A 107 -10.80 -5.35 -11.41
N LEU A 108 -10.40 -4.25 -10.76
CA LEU A 108 -9.09 -4.15 -10.11
C LEU A 108 -9.04 -4.96 -8.81
N TYR A 109 -10.16 -5.02 -8.08
CA TYR A 109 -10.28 -5.91 -6.93
C TYR A 109 -10.06 -7.38 -7.34
N ASP A 110 -10.70 -7.86 -8.40
CA ASP A 110 -10.54 -9.23 -8.88
C ASP A 110 -9.11 -9.48 -9.40
N PHE A 111 -8.56 -8.53 -10.15
CA PHE A 111 -7.18 -8.57 -10.64
C PHE A 111 -6.17 -8.62 -9.50
N GLY A 112 -6.27 -7.69 -8.54
CA GLY A 112 -5.37 -7.60 -7.39
C GLY A 112 -5.46 -8.84 -6.50
N LYS A 113 -6.68 -9.29 -6.18
CA LYS A 113 -6.91 -10.51 -5.39
C LYS A 113 -6.26 -11.75 -6.02
N LYS A 114 -6.43 -11.92 -7.34
CA LYS A 114 -5.81 -13.00 -8.09
C LYS A 114 -4.28 -12.93 -8.03
N ASN A 115 -3.70 -11.73 -8.18
CA ASN A 115 -2.26 -11.53 -8.13
C ASN A 115 -1.69 -11.83 -6.74
N ILE A 116 -2.34 -11.33 -5.68
CA ILE A 116 -1.95 -11.60 -4.28
C ILE A 116 -1.99 -13.10 -3.97
N ASP A 117 -2.98 -13.81 -4.51
CA ASP A 117 -3.15 -15.24 -4.24
C ASP A 117 -2.18 -16.15 -5.03
N LYS A 118 -1.44 -15.61 -6.01
CA LYS A 118 -0.27 -16.31 -6.60
C LYS A 118 0.77 -16.70 -5.54
N PHE A 119 0.81 -15.93 -4.44
CA PHE A 119 1.69 -16.15 -3.29
C PHE A 119 0.97 -16.87 -2.12
N GLY A 120 -0.28 -17.30 -2.31
CA GLY A 120 -1.09 -17.97 -1.30
C GLY A 120 -1.62 -17.05 -0.18
N PHE A 121 -1.39 -15.74 -0.26
CA PHE A 121 -1.69 -14.84 0.87
C PHE A 121 -3.18 -14.66 1.14
N VAL A 122 -4.05 -14.76 0.10
CA VAL A 122 -5.50 -14.73 0.30
C VAL A 122 -5.97 -16.08 0.84
N SER A 123 -5.54 -17.19 0.24
CA SER A 123 -5.90 -18.55 0.66
C SER A 123 -5.46 -18.86 2.09
N LEU A 124 -4.30 -18.35 2.52
CA LEU A 124 -3.77 -18.46 3.88
C LEU A 124 -4.33 -17.41 4.85
N LYS A 125 -5.25 -16.55 4.40
CA LYS A 125 -5.89 -15.46 5.18
C LYS A 125 -4.91 -14.41 5.73
N ARG A 126 -3.72 -14.30 5.15
CA ARG A 126 -2.72 -13.27 5.47
C ARG A 126 -3.10 -11.92 4.86
N VAL A 127 -3.77 -11.94 3.69
CA VAL A 127 -4.36 -10.76 3.07
C VAL A 127 -5.87 -10.96 2.90
N LYS A 128 -6.66 -10.08 3.51
CA LYS A 128 -8.11 -9.98 3.36
C LYS A 128 -8.40 -8.91 2.30
N CYS A 129 -8.84 -9.34 1.12
CA CYS A 129 -9.29 -8.41 0.08
C CYS A 129 -10.74 -7.98 0.33
N VAL A 130 -11.00 -6.68 0.23
CA VAL A 130 -12.31 -6.06 0.44
C VAL A 130 -12.67 -5.23 -0.79
N LEU A 131 -13.81 -5.51 -1.41
CA LEU A 131 -14.40 -4.65 -2.44
C LEU A 131 -15.20 -3.55 -1.75
N GLY A 132 -14.77 -2.29 -1.90
CA GLY A 132 -15.46 -1.18 -1.26
C GLY A 132 -14.71 0.16 -1.38
N ASN A 133 -15.39 1.23 -0.95
CA ASN A 133 -14.75 2.54 -0.85
C ASN A 133 -13.88 2.59 0.41
N GLY A 134 -12.59 2.81 0.22
CA GLY A 134 -11.63 2.89 1.32
C GLY A 134 -11.61 4.21 2.08
N ALA A 135 -12.35 5.25 1.66
CA ALA A 135 -12.35 6.57 2.31
C ALA A 135 -12.75 6.50 3.80
N ASP A 136 -13.63 5.56 4.15
CA ASP A 136 -14.07 5.33 5.53
C ASP A 136 -13.17 4.30 6.27
N GLY A 137 -12.10 3.83 5.63
CA GLY A 137 -11.27 2.75 6.14
C GLY A 137 -12.02 1.41 6.16
N TYR A 138 -11.71 0.57 7.16
CA TYR A 138 -12.40 -0.69 7.39
C TYR A 138 -12.49 -0.95 8.90
N PRO A 139 -13.53 -0.42 9.57
CA PRO A 139 -13.65 -0.43 11.03
C PRO A 139 -13.81 -1.82 11.63
N GLU A 140 -14.28 -2.82 10.83
CA GLU A 140 -14.52 -4.19 11.30
C GLU A 140 -13.23 -4.92 11.75
N GLU A 141 -12.08 -4.48 11.26
CA GLU A 141 -10.78 -5.04 11.63
C GLU A 141 -9.92 -4.05 12.45
N ALA A 142 -10.42 -2.85 12.72
CA ALA A 142 -9.69 -1.87 13.53
C ALA A 142 -9.47 -2.36 14.98
N PRO A 143 -8.43 -1.88 15.71
CA PRO A 143 -7.43 -0.91 15.27
C PRO A 143 -6.33 -1.54 14.40
N TYR A 144 -5.65 -0.68 13.61
CA TYR A 144 -4.52 -1.03 12.76
C TYR A 144 -3.21 -0.50 13.31
N ASP A 145 -2.17 -1.32 13.28
CA ASP A 145 -0.80 -0.87 13.60
C ASP A 145 -0.25 0.05 12.51
N ARG A 146 -0.66 -0.20 11.25
CA ARG A 146 -0.19 0.52 10.07
C ARG A 146 -1.34 0.81 9.13
N ILE A 147 -1.33 2.00 8.49
CA ILE A 147 -2.26 2.36 7.42
C ILE A 147 -1.46 2.88 6.23
N LEU A 148 -1.57 2.24 5.09
CA LEU A 148 -1.04 2.68 3.81
C LEU A 148 -2.19 3.19 2.95
N VAL A 149 -2.04 4.37 2.36
CA VAL A 149 -3.03 4.91 1.42
C VAL A 149 -2.36 5.22 0.10
N SER A 150 -2.86 4.64 -0.98
CA SER A 150 -2.32 4.77 -2.34
C SER A 150 -3.13 5.73 -3.23
N ALA A 151 -3.90 6.62 -2.60
CA ALA A 151 -4.67 7.68 -3.25
C ALA A 151 -4.52 9.00 -2.48
N SER A 152 -4.53 10.14 -3.19
CA SER A 152 -4.30 11.46 -2.59
C SER A 152 -5.60 12.04 -2.03
N SER A 153 -5.54 12.56 -0.81
CA SER A 153 -6.60 13.35 -0.17
C SER A 153 -6.17 14.80 0.03
N GLU A 154 -7.11 15.69 0.34
CA GLU A 154 -6.82 17.08 0.73
C GLU A 154 -6.40 17.17 2.19
N GLU A 155 -6.96 16.31 3.04
CA GLU A 155 -6.66 16.22 4.46
C GLU A 155 -6.61 14.75 4.91
N ILE A 156 -6.16 14.52 6.14
CA ILE A 156 -6.12 13.17 6.71
C ILE A 156 -7.54 12.79 7.15
N PRO A 157 -8.19 11.77 6.55
CA PRO A 157 -9.53 11.38 6.93
C PRO A 157 -9.65 11.01 8.41
N GLU A 158 -10.68 11.52 9.09
CA GLU A 158 -10.93 11.24 10.50
C GLU A 158 -11.14 9.75 10.78
N ALA A 159 -11.70 9.02 9.81
CA ALA A 159 -11.86 7.57 9.90
C ALA A 159 -10.52 6.86 10.12
N TYR A 160 -9.47 7.29 9.42
CA TYR A 160 -8.13 6.67 9.55
C TYR A 160 -7.49 7.00 10.90
N LYS A 161 -7.63 8.24 11.39
CA LYS A 161 -7.12 8.63 12.71
C LYS A 161 -7.73 7.79 13.84
N LYS A 162 -9.05 7.51 13.74
CA LYS A 162 -9.79 6.67 14.70
C LYS A 162 -9.38 5.21 14.62
N GLN A 163 -9.13 4.71 13.40
CA GLN A 163 -8.77 3.30 13.17
C GLN A 163 -7.28 3.00 13.37
N LEU A 164 -6.43 4.04 13.45
CA LEU A 164 -5.01 3.87 13.75
C LEU A 164 -4.81 3.64 15.26
N ALA A 165 -4.09 2.59 15.62
CA ALA A 165 -3.71 2.30 17.00
C ALA A 165 -2.79 3.38 17.57
N VAL A 166 -2.79 3.58 18.89
CA VAL A 166 -1.76 4.40 19.57
C VAL A 166 -0.40 3.70 19.37
N GLY A 167 0.62 4.44 18.95
CA GLY A 167 1.91 3.89 18.48
C GLY A 167 1.89 3.44 17.03
N GLY A 168 0.73 3.51 16.36
CA GLY A 168 0.58 3.18 14.95
C GLY A 168 1.13 4.25 14.02
N LYS A 169 1.44 3.84 12.78
CA LYS A 169 1.97 4.72 11.73
C LYS A 169 1.08 4.68 10.50
N MET A 170 0.95 5.81 9.84
CA MET A 170 0.22 5.94 8.58
C MET A 170 1.07 6.68 7.55
N VAL A 171 1.00 6.24 6.30
CA VAL A 171 1.56 6.95 5.15
C VAL A 171 0.44 7.19 4.15
N ILE A 172 0.19 8.46 3.85
CA ILE A 172 -0.89 8.91 2.98
C ILE A 172 -0.42 10.07 2.10
N PRO A 173 -0.74 10.08 0.81
CA PRO A 173 -0.55 11.25 -0.03
C PRO A 173 -1.53 12.36 0.35
N ILE A 174 -1.01 13.58 0.60
CA ILE A 174 -1.80 14.79 0.82
C ILE A 174 -1.34 15.83 -0.20
N TYR A 175 -2.22 16.19 -1.13
CA TYR A 175 -1.86 16.99 -2.32
C TYR A 175 -0.65 16.37 -3.05
N ASN A 176 0.45 17.12 -3.17
CA ASN A 176 1.68 16.72 -3.85
C ASN A 176 2.80 16.26 -2.88
N SER A 177 2.42 15.73 -1.71
CA SER A 177 3.36 15.28 -0.68
C SER A 177 2.93 13.96 -0.09
N LEU A 178 3.86 13.11 0.32
CA LEU A 178 3.58 12.04 1.26
C LEU A 178 3.56 12.62 2.67
N ALA A 179 2.50 12.32 3.42
CA ALA A 179 2.43 12.58 4.85
C ALA A 179 2.71 11.28 5.61
N TYR A 180 3.73 11.30 6.46
CA TYR A 180 3.98 10.32 7.50
C TYR A 180 3.31 10.78 8.78
N ILE A 181 2.52 9.92 9.38
CA ILE A 181 1.78 10.21 10.61
C ILE A 181 2.09 9.12 11.64
N GLU A 182 2.38 9.52 12.87
CA GLU A 182 2.51 8.64 14.03
C GLU A 182 1.50 9.07 15.10
N LYS A 183 0.62 8.16 15.51
CA LYS A 183 -0.35 8.40 16.58
C LYS A 183 0.33 8.17 17.93
N ARG A 184 0.61 9.24 18.67
CA ARG A 184 1.31 9.20 19.97
C ARG A 184 0.36 9.11 21.16
N GLY A 185 -0.89 9.49 20.97
CA GLY A 185 -1.98 9.45 21.94
C GLY A 185 -3.32 9.50 21.22
N GLU A 186 -4.44 9.51 21.94
CA GLU A 186 -5.78 9.50 21.30
C GLU A 186 -5.94 10.64 20.30
N ASP A 187 -5.55 11.86 20.67
CA ASP A 187 -5.62 13.06 19.83
C ASP A 187 -4.25 13.69 19.56
N ASP A 188 -3.15 12.95 19.83
CA ASP A 188 -1.78 13.41 19.62
C ASP A 188 -1.15 12.71 18.42
N PHE A 189 -0.85 13.50 17.37
CA PHE A 189 -0.29 13.03 16.11
C PHE A 189 0.96 13.80 15.75
N TYR A 190 2.06 13.09 15.55
CA TYR A 190 3.23 13.65 14.86
C TYR A 190 3.02 13.51 13.35
N ILE A 191 3.27 14.59 12.61
CA ILE A 191 3.11 14.62 11.15
C ILE A 191 4.38 15.19 10.50
N GLU A 192 4.92 14.46 9.55
CA GLU A 192 6.03 14.90 8.69
C GLU A 192 5.62 14.80 7.23
N ARG A 193 6.07 15.72 6.37
CA ARG A 193 5.69 15.78 4.96
C ARG A 193 6.90 15.72 4.04
N PHE A 194 6.80 14.89 3.01
CA PHE A 194 7.82 14.70 1.98
C PHE A 194 7.24 15.13 0.63
N PRO A 195 7.68 16.28 0.06
CA PRO A 195 7.12 16.81 -1.20
C PRO A 195 7.61 16.01 -2.41
N GLY A 196 6.90 16.16 -3.55
CA GLY A 196 7.31 15.62 -4.85
C GLY A 196 6.64 14.29 -5.23
N PHE A 197 5.54 13.95 -4.59
CA PHE A 197 4.76 12.73 -4.89
C PHE A 197 3.37 13.09 -5.40
N VAL A 198 2.96 12.46 -6.50
CA VAL A 198 1.65 12.68 -7.13
C VAL A 198 0.91 11.35 -7.22
N PHE A 199 -0.36 11.36 -6.79
CA PHE A 199 -1.23 10.18 -6.80
C PHE A 199 -2.58 10.51 -7.42
N VAL A 200 -3.31 9.48 -7.83
CA VAL A 200 -4.74 9.58 -8.17
C VAL A 200 -5.55 10.03 -6.94
N PRO A 201 -6.68 10.75 -7.13
CA PRO A 201 -7.45 11.23 -5.99
C PRO A 201 -8.14 10.09 -5.22
N LEU A 202 -8.20 10.23 -3.90
CA LEU A 202 -9.07 9.44 -3.04
C LEU A 202 -10.53 9.90 -3.27
N ILE A 203 -11.40 8.97 -3.60
CA ILE A 203 -12.82 9.28 -3.83
C ILE A 203 -13.58 9.13 -2.51
N GLU A 204 -13.94 10.25 -1.91
CA GLU A 204 -14.59 10.31 -0.60
C GLU A 204 -16.11 10.08 -0.66
N ASN A 205 -16.76 10.37 -1.79
CA ASN A 205 -18.21 10.25 -1.94
C ASN A 205 -18.62 8.91 -2.58
N SER A 206 -19.59 8.25 -1.97
CA SER A 206 -20.28 7.06 -2.51
C SER A 206 -21.13 7.36 -3.77
N SER A 207 -21.09 8.56 -4.29
CA SER A 207 -21.92 9.02 -5.41
C SER A 207 -21.23 8.68 -6.73
N SER A 208 -21.83 7.77 -7.45
CA SER A 208 -21.66 7.48 -8.87
C SER A 208 -20.60 6.43 -9.22
N ILE A 209 -21.03 5.20 -9.23
CA ILE A 209 -20.67 4.25 -10.32
C ILE A 209 -21.77 4.28 -11.35
#